data_a0d527cd1c561647245814e9c4dd426e
#
_entry.id   a0d527cd1c561647245814e9c4dd426e
#
_cell.length_a   1.000
_cell.length_b   1.000
_cell.length_c   1.000
_cell.angle_alpha   90.00
_cell.angle_beta   90.00
_cell.angle_gamma   90.00
#
_symmetry.space_group_name_H-M   'P 1'
#
loop_
_entity.id
_entity.type
_entity.pdbx_description
1 polymer ?
#
loop_
_entity_poly.entity_id
_entity_poly.type
_entity_poly.pdbx_seq_one_letter_code
_entity_poly.pdbx_strand_id
1 'polypeptide(L)'
;MNGPHILDHYRTQLADQISERGNELPDFNPLNISPWLAMSLMQKSIRRGREDLALRSAATLLKISPERLWRRLCITAYEDIGVADYEVVSLVTAALKGKRLRAEIGGEWAVASYLIGIMCEAIKCRAADDLAVVIDWHPDLENARLDFTFKPIPELLKLATGNGTLPERALAVWYAIGTDRCSSSVLRERRGDPQAVFDYLCEIGFPDTVVDIAREGFRKCNEVIAPFTVPLWREAQQFARHAEPDDIPEEEMIGEVPGWAYDMHVREGNQAMARFLETDCKTTRWVEANLPPNGRVKFMGGILFRVESGLVSNRLRWEVGDDLRRMAEYECPGLRHKKAAEIMNLLRRDLPMLNEARHNVAT
;
A
#
# COMPACT_ATOMS: atom_id res chain seq x y z
N MET A 1 -5.78 -36.56 5.22
CA MET A 1 -6.62 -36.12 4.10
C MET A 1 -6.48 -34.61 4.04
N ASN A 2 -5.74 -34.10 3.05
CA ASN A 2 -5.63 -32.64 2.86
C ASN A 2 -7.03 -32.15 2.45
N GLY A 3 -7.67 -31.36 3.32
CA GLY A 3 -8.89 -30.63 2.97
C GLY A 3 -8.63 -29.74 1.75
N PRO A 4 -9.65 -29.22 1.07
CA PRO A 4 -9.45 -28.32 -0.05
C PRO A 4 -8.57 -27.16 0.43
N HIS A 5 -7.53 -26.84 -0.35
CA HIS A 5 -6.62 -25.77 -0.02
C HIS A 5 -7.42 -24.47 0.17
N ILE A 6 -7.16 -23.69 1.19
CA ILE A 6 -7.94 -22.49 1.53
C ILE A 6 -8.16 -21.55 0.33
N LEU A 7 -7.16 -21.45 -0.53
CA LEU A 7 -7.28 -20.69 -1.78
C LEU A 7 -8.30 -21.25 -2.78
N ASP A 8 -8.59 -22.56 -2.74
CA ASP A 8 -9.62 -23.13 -3.62
C ASP A 8 -11.03 -22.74 -3.13
N HIS A 9 -11.23 -22.60 -1.82
CA HIS A 9 -12.46 -22.03 -1.28
C HIS A 9 -12.70 -20.60 -1.83
N TYR A 10 -11.72 -19.69 -1.71
CA TYR A 10 -11.86 -18.33 -2.23
C TYR A 10 -11.96 -18.24 -3.75
N ARG A 11 -11.38 -19.19 -4.49
CA ARG A 11 -11.57 -19.29 -5.95
C ARG A 11 -13.00 -19.66 -6.32
N THR A 12 -13.59 -20.61 -5.58
CA THR A 12 -15.01 -20.97 -5.75
C THR A 12 -15.90 -19.79 -5.39
N GLN A 13 -15.69 -19.17 -4.23
CA GLN A 13 -16.44 -17.99 -3.82
C GLN A 13 -16.36 -16.86 -4.86
N LEU A 14 -15.18 -16.57 -5.39
CA LEU A 14 -14.99 -15.57 -6.44
C LEU A 14 -15.76 -15.91 -7.72
N ALA A 15 -15.75 -17.18 -8.12
CA ALA A 15 -16.50 -17.65 -9.29
C ALA A 15 -18.01 -17.49 -9.11
N ASP A 16 -18.52 -17.85 -7.93
CA ASP A 16 -19.95 -17.71 -7.59
C ASP A 16 -20.38 -16.23 -7.61
N GLN A 17 -19.62 -15.36 -6.96
CA GLN A 17 -19.89 -13.91 -6.90
C GLN A 17 -19.86 -13.25 -8.29
N ILE A 18 -18.94 -13.63 -9.16
CA ILE A 18 -18.90 -13.13 -10.55
C ILE A 18 -20.09 -13.67 -11.35
N SER A 19 -20.47 -14.93 -11.15
CA SER A 19 -21.64 -15.53 -11.81
C SER A 19 -22.94 -14.86 -11.37
N GLU A 20 -23.10 -14.55 -10.09
CA GLU A 20 -24.26 -13.85 -9.52
C GLU A 20 -24.41 -12.43 -10.06
N ARG A 21 -23.30 -11.73 -10.34
CA ARG A 21 -23.32 -10.42 -10.99
C ARG A 21 -23.91 -10.47 -12.41
N GLY A 22 -23.89 -11.63 -13.04
CA GLY A 22 -24.42 -11.82 -14.39
C GLY A 22 -23.58 -11.11 -15.47
N ASN A 23 -24.25 -10.71 -16.56
CA ASN A 23 -23.61 -10.10 -17.73
C ASN A 23 -23.48 -8.57 -17.66
N GLU A 24 -23.86 -7.94 -16.54
CA GLU A 24 -23.74 -6.50 -16.37
C GLU A 24 -22.29 -6.12 -16.01
N LEU A 25 -21.47 -5.98 -17.04
CA LEU A 25 -20.10 -5.50 -16.90
C LEU A 25 -20.05 -3.99 -17.07
N PRO A 26 -19.22 -3.29 -16.25
CA PRO A 26 -18.97 -1.87 -16.50
C PRO A 26 -18.26 -1.67 -17.83
N ASP A 27 -18.42 -0.49 -18.42
CA ASP A 27 -17.82 -0.12 -19.69
C ASP A 27 -16.30 -0.28 -19.64
N PHE A 28 -15.73 -0.89 -20.68
CA PHE A 28 -14.30 -0.95 -20.88
C PHE A 28 -13.84 0.35 -21.54
N ASN A 29 -13.58 1.39 -20.72
CA ASN A 29 -13.25 2.74 -21.18
C ASN A 29 -11.83 3.18 -20.72
N PRO A 30 -10.76 2.75 -21.41
CA PRO A 30 -9.39 3.06 -21.05
C PRO A 30 -9.05 4.54 -21.29
N LEU A 31 -8.20 5.10 -20.40
CA LEU A 31 -7.59 6.41 -20.52
C LEU A 31 -6.38 6.37 -21.45
N ASN A 32 -6.07 7.50 -22.08
CA ASN A 32 -4.84 7.65 -22.87
C ASN A 32 -3.71 8.21 -21.99
N ILE A 33 -3.22 7.40 -21.07
CA ILE A 33 -2.17 7.76 -20.11
C ILE A 33 -1.08 6.69 -20.03
N SER A 34 0.07 7.05 -19.45
CA SER A 34 1.18 6.12 -19.26
C SER A 34 0.81 4.97 -18.30
N PRO A 35 1.44 3.78 -18.43
CA PRO A 35 1.22 2.68 -17.48
C PRO A 35 1.52 3.07 -16.02
N TRP A 36 2.49 3.95 -15.79
CA TRP A 36 2.88 4.41 -14.47
C TRP A 36 1.80 5.29 -13.85
N LEU A 37 1.27 6.24 -14.62
CA LEU A 37 0.17 7.09 -14.18
C LEU A 37 -1.12 6.27 -13.98
N ALA A 38 -1.39 5.28 -14.84
CA ALA A 38 -2.52 4.37 -14.69
C ALA A 38 -2.43 3.54 -13.39
N MET A 39 -1.23 3.04 -13.03
CA MET A 39 -1.03 2.34 -11.74
C MET A 39 -1.25 3.26 -10.55
N SER A 40 -0.71 4.49 -10.61
CA SER A 40 -0.89 5.51 -9.57
C SER A 40 -2.36 5.87 -9.40
N LEU A 41 -3.04 6.15 -10.51
CA LEU A 41 -4.47 6.49 -10.52
C LEU A 41 -5.32 5.35 -9.96
N MET A 42 -5.14 4.12 -10.42
CA MET A 42 -5.92 2.97 -9.96
C MET A 42 -5.81 2.76 -8.45
N GLN A 43 -4.60 2.71 -7.92
CA GLN A 43 -4.37 2.49 -6.50
C GLN A 43 -5.00 3.58 -5.64
N LYS A 44 -4.81 4.85 -6.01
CA LYS A 44 -5.34 5.98 -5.26
C LYS A 44 -6.86 6.14 -5.41
N SER A 45 -7.41 5.74 -6.56
CA SER A 45 -8.86 5.66 -6.76
C SER A 45 -9.49 4.63 -5.82
N ILE A 46 -8.87 3.46 -5.68
CA ILE A 46 -9.29 2.43 -4.70
C ILE A 46 -9.21 2.98 -3.27
N ARG A 47 -8.14 3.67 -2.90
CA ARG A 47 -8.02 4.34 -1.58
C ARG A 47 -9.16 5.29 -1.30
N ARG A 48 -9.62 6.02 -2.31
CA ARG A 48 -10.65 7.07 -2.21
C ARG A 48 -12.07 6.59 -2.49
N GLY A 49 -12.26 5.29 -2.80
CA GLY A 49 -13.55 4.76 -3.19
C GLY A 49 -14.07 5.32 -4.53
N ARG A 50 -13.18 5.83 -5.40
CA ARG A 50 -13.49 6.36 -6.73
C ARG A 50 -13.49 5.23 -7.75
N GLU A 51 -14.56 4.44 -7.74
CA GLU A 51 -14.70 3.26 -8.60
C GLU A 51 -14.63 3.62 -10.09
N ASP A 52 -15.25 4.72 -10.50
CA ASP A 52 -15.24 5.25 -11.86
C ASP A 52 -13.82 5.39 -12.43
N LEU A 53 -12.93 6.03 -11.69
CA LEU A 53 -11.53 6.24 -12.08
C LEU A 53 -10.69 4.97 -11.91
N ALA A 54 -10.97 4.15 -10.90
CA ALA A 54 -10.30 2.87 -10.70
C ALA A 54 -10.56 1.92 -11.86
N LEU A 55 -11.81 1.81 -12.35
CA LEU A 55 -12.19 1.01 -13.51
C LEU A 55 -11.53 1.51 -14.80
N ARG A 56 -11.56 2.81 -15.08
CA ARG A 56 -10.92 3.38 -16.27
C ARG A 56 -9.40 3.15 -16.29
N SER A 57 -8.75 3.33 -15.15
CA SER A 57 -7.30 3.06 -15.03
C SER A 57 -6.97 1.57 -15.14
N ALA A 58 -7.80 0.70 -14.58
CA ALA A 58 -7.65 -0.74 -14.74
C ALA A 58 -7.89 -1.21 -16.19
N ALA A 59 -8.88 -0.67 -16.89
CA ALA A 59 -9.09 -0.91 -18.31
C ALA A 59 -7.86 -0.49 -19.14
N THR A 60 -7.25 0.65 -18.78
CA THR A 60 -6.00 1.10 -19.38
C THR A 60 -4.89 0.07 -19.18
N LEU A 61 -4.64 -0.35 -17.94
CA LEU A 61 -3.61 -1.34 -17.63
C LEU A 61 -3.90 -2.70 -18.28
N LEU A 62 -5.16 -3.14 -18.27
CA LEU A 62 -5.52 -4.42 -18.90
C LEU A 62 -5.26 -4.40 -20.41
N LYS A 63 -5.46 -3.25 -21.08
CA LYS A 63 -5.18 -3.06 -22.50
C LYS A 63 -3.69 -3.05 -22.81
N ILE A 64 -2.86 -2.38 -21.99
CA ILE A 64 -1.45 -2.09 -22.33
C ILE A 64 -0.43 -2.93 -21.55
N SER A 65 -0.77 -3.40 -20.35
CA SER A 65 0.13 -4.17 -19.48
C SER A 65 -0.65 -4.99 -18.43
N PRO A 66 -1.32 -6.10 -18.82
CA PRO A 66 -2.15 -6.90 -17.89
C PRO A 66 -1.40 -7.39 -16.66
N GLU A 67 -0.11 -7.73 -16.80
CA GLU A 67 0.71 -8.20 -15.67
C GLU A 67 0.88 -7.13 -14.60
N ARG A 68 1.02 -5.85 -15.00
CA ARG A 68 1.09 -4.73 -14.06
C ARG A 68 -0.25 -4.52 -13.34
N LEU A 69 -1.38 -4.71 -14.03
CA LEU A 69 -2.69 -4.66 -13.39
C LEU A 69 -2.77 -5.66 -12.24
N TRP A 70 -2.53 -6.94 -12.52
CA TRP A 70 -2.70 -8.00 -11.53
C TRP A 70 -1.71 -7.88 -10.36
N ARG A 71 -0.45 -7.55 -10.67
CA ARG A 71 0.53 -7.30 -9.61
C ARG A 71 0.13 -6.10 -8.74
N ARG A 72 -0.33 -5.00 -9.35
CA ARG A 72 -0.73 -3.79 -8.61
C ARG A 72 -1.99 -4.02 -7.79
N LEU A 73 -2.97 -4.76 -8.28
CA LEU A 73 -4.15 -5.15 -7.48
C LEU A 73 -3.74 -5.94 -6.23
N CYS A 74 -2.82 -6.90 -6.37
CA CYS A 74 -2.28 -7.64 -5.23
C CYS A 74 -1.66 -6.69 -4.19
N ILE A 75 -0.72 -5.85 -4.63
CA ILE A 75 -0.03 -4.90 -3.75
C ILE A 75 -1.06 -3.99 -3.07
N THR A 76 -2.00 -3.44 -3.82
CA THR A 76 -3.05 -2.53 -3.29
C THR A 76 -3.92 -3.23 -2.24
N ALA A 77 -4.26 -4.51 -2.44
CA ALA A 77 -5.05 -5.26 -1.47
C ALA A 77 -4.32 -5.38 -0.12
N TYR A 78 -3.02 -5.71 -0.12
CA TYR A 78 -2.24 -5.81 1.11
C TYR A 78 -1.85 -4.45 1.70
N GLU A 79 -1.54 -3.47 0.86
CA GLU A 79 -1.11 -2.13 1.27
C GLU A 79 -2.25 -1.27 1.80
N ASP A 80 -3.41 -1.30 1.12
CA ASP A 80 -4.49 -0.34 1.37
C ASP A 80 -5.73 -0.94 2.03
N ILE A 81 -6.04 -2.23 1.80
CA ILE A 81 -7.14 -2.94 2.47
C ILE A 81 -6.62 -3.66 3.72
N GLY A 82 -5.58 -4.47 3.56
CA GLY A 82 -4.87 -5.11 4.66
C GLY A 82 -5.80 -5.87 5.61
N VAL A 83 -5.60 -5.65 6.92
CA VAL A 83 -6.37 -6.34 7.97
C VAL A 83 -7.77 -5.78 8.22
N ALA A 84 -8.16 -4.70 7.51
CA ALA A 84 -9.50 -4.15 7.63
C ALA A 84 -10.56 -5.06 7.03
N ASP A 85 -10.25 -5.67 5.87
CA ASP A 85 -11.12 -6.60 5.17
C ASP A 85 -10.30 -7.73 4.54
N TYR A 86 -10.03 -8.75 5.36
CA TYR A 86 -9.18 -9.87 4.95
C TYR A 86 -9.87 -10.79 3.93
N GLU A 87 -11.19 -10.73 3.81
CA GLU A 87 -11.95 -11.46 2.78
C GLU A 87 -11.65 -10.88 1.39
N VAL A 88 -11.72 -9.56 1.25
CA VAL A 88 -11.33 -8.87 0.00
C VAL A 88 -9.87 -9.18 -0.38
N VAL A 89 -8.94 -9.13 0.58
CA VAL A 89 -7.54 -9.52 0.35
C VAL A 89 -7.43 -10.96 -0.15
N SER A 90 -8.23 -11.87 0.41
CA SER A 90 -8.24 -13.29 0.04
C SER A 90 -8.78 -13.51 -1.37
N LEU A 91 -9.87 -12.84 -1.75
CA LEU A 91 -10.45 -12.91 -3.10
C LEU A 91 -9.47 -12.39 -4.17
N VAL A 92 -8.83 -11.24 -3.90
CA VAL A 92 -7.80 -10.69 -4.79
C VAL A 92 -6.64 -11.68 -4.94
N THR A 93 -6.15 -12.24 -3.82
CA THR A 93 -5.06 -13.22 -3.84
C THR A 93 -5.43 -14.50 -4.60
N ALA A 94 -6.67 -14.97 -4.45
CA ALA A 94 -7.18 -16.15 -5.16
C ALA A 94 -7.22 -15.95 -6.69
N ALA A 95 -7.58 -14.75 -7.16
CA ALA A 95 -7.60 -14.37 -8.58
C ALA A 95 -6.22 -14.41 -9.24
N LEU A 96 -5.13 -14.32 -8.45
CA LEU A 96 -3.76 -14.34 -8.94
C LEU A 96 -3.24 -15.73 -9.33
N LYS A 97 -4.05 -16.78 -9.25
CA LYS A 97 -3.67 -18.14 -9.71
C LYS A 97 -3.18 -18.11 -11.16
N GLY A 98 -3.81 -17.31 -12.02
CA GLY A 98 -3.37 -17.10 -13.39
C GLY A 98 -4.50 -16.78 -14.37
N LYS A 99 -4.10 -16.46 -15.59
CA LYS A 99 -5.01 -16.09 -16.68
C LYS A 99 -6.06 -17.19 -16.99
N ARG A 100 -5.68 -18.46 -16.86
CA ARG A 100 -6.61 -19.58 -17.13
C ARG A 100 -7.81 -19.55 -16.15
N LEU A 101 -7.56 -19.42 -14.85
CA LEU A 101 -8.66 -19.32 -13.88
C LEU A 101 -9.58 -18.15 -14.22
N ARG A 102 -9.01 -16.95 -14.46
CA ARG A 102 -9.81 -15.78 -14.77
C ARG A 102 -10.63 -15.91 -16.04
N ALA A 103 -10.09 -16.60 -17.06
CA ALA A 103 -10.84 -16.93 -18.28
C ALA A 103 -12.02 -17.88 -18.01
N GLU A 104 -11.84 -18.84 -17.11
CA GLU A 104 -12.86 -19.83 -16.74
C GLU A 104 -14.04 -19.20 -15.94
N ILE A 105 -13.77 -18.12 -15.15
CA ILE A 105 -14.75 -17.50 -14.27
C ILE A 105 -15.33 -16.17 -14.82
N GLY A 106 -15.31 -15.94 -16.13
CA GLY A 106 -15.93 -14.76 -16.75
C GLY A 106 -15.00 -13.86 -17.55
N GLY A 107 -13.68 -14.10 -17.52
CA GLY A 107 -12.69 -13.33 -18.27
C GLY A 107 -11.97 -12.25 -17.45
N GLU A 108 -10.89 -11.75 -18.00
CA GLU A 108 -9.97 -10.81 -17.33
C GLU A 108 -10.71 -9.54 -16.85
N TRP A 109 -11.63 -8.99 -17.66
CA TRP A 109 -12.33 -7.77 -17.31
C TRP A 109 -13.43 -7.99 -16.26
N ALA A 110 -14.18 -9.07 -16.36
CA ALA A 110 -15.20 -9.41 -15.36
C ALA A 110 -14.57 -9.56 -13.98
N VAL A 111 -13.44 -10.29 -13.89
CA VAL A 111 -12.74 -10.50 -12.63
C VAL A 111 -12.12 -9.18 -12.11
N ALA A 112 -11.44 -8.43 -12.97
CA ALA A 112 -10.79 -7.19 -12.56
C ALA A 112 -11.79 -6.14 -12.08
N SER A 113 -12.89 -5.93 -12.83
CA SER A 113 -13.91 -4.95 -12.47
C SER A 113 -14.64 -5.32 -11.19
N TYR A 114 -14.93 -6.60 -10.96
CA TYR A 114 -15.52 -7.07 -9.72
C TYR A 114 -14.61 -6.79 -8.51
N LEU A 115 -13.34 -7.19 -8.59
CA LEU A 115 -12.38 -6.99 -7.50
C LEU A 115 -12.16 -5.50 -7.20
N ILE A 116 -12.13 -4.64 -8.21
CA ILE A 116 -12.00 -3.19 -8.04
C ILE A 116 -13.21 -2.62 -7.31
N GLY A 117 -14.43 -3.04 -7.65
CA GLY A 117 -15.65 -2.61 -6.97
C GLY A 117 -15.58 -2.90 -5.47
N ILE A 118 -15.37 -4.18 -5.10
CA ILE A 118 -15.28 -4.56 -3.69
C ILE A 118 -14.09 -3.91 -2.97
N MET A 119 -12.96 -3.70 -3.64
CA MET A 119 -11.83 -2.97 -3.07
C MET A 119 -12.13 -1.49 -2.84
N CYS A 120 -12.92 -0.85 -3.71
CA CYS A 120 -13.34 0.55 -3.52
C CYS A 120 -14.27 0.70 -2.32
N GLU A 121 -15.18 -0.23 -2.10
CA GLU A 121 -16.13 -0.24 -0.99
C GLU A 121 -15.49 -0.62 0.35
N ALA A 122 -14.52 -1.51 0.34
CA ALA A 122 -13.87 -2.02 1.55
C ALA A 122 -13.34 -0.89 2.45
N ILE A 123 -13.33 -1.14 3.76
CA ILE A 123 -12.59 -0.33 4.74
C ILE A 123 -11.09 -0.45 4.44
N LYS A 124 -10.35 0.64 4.62
CA LYS A 124 -8.92 0.73 4.32
C LYS A 124 -8.08 0.65 5.58
N CYS A 125 -7.02 -0.16 5.56
CA CYS A 125 -6.02 -0.23 6.62
C CYS A 125 -4.62 -0.24 6.02
N ARG A 126 -3.87 0.82 6.23
CA ARG A 126 -2.50 0.99 5.71
C ARG A 126 -1.43 0.59 6.73
N ALA A 127 -1.81 -0.07 7.82
CA ALA A 127 -0.87 -0.40 8.90
C ALA A 127 0.32 -1.26 8.45
N ALA A 128 0.18 -2.08 7.41
CA ALA A 128 1.29 -2.89 6.87
C ALA A 128 2.32 -2.01 6.14
N ASP A 129 1.86 -0.99 5.41
CA ASP A 129 2.73 -0.01 4.75
C ASP A 129 3.40 0.92 5.79
N ASP A 130 2.62 1.44 6.74
CA ASP A 130 3.15 2.27 7.84
C ASP A 130 4.20 1.50 8.65
N LEU A 131 3.97 0.21 8.93
CA LEU A 131 4.91 -0.66 9.62
C LEU A 131 6.22 -0.83 8.83
N ALA A 132 6.16 -1.00 7.51
CA ALA A 132 7.35 -1.07 6.67
C ALA A 132 8.15 0.24 6.71
N VAL A 133 7.47 1.39 6.66
CA VAL A 133 8.10 2.72 6.79
C VAL A 133 8.75 2.88 8.16
N VAL A 134 8.08 2.47 9.24
CA VAL A 134 8.63 2.51 10.61
C VAL A 134 9.88 1.64 10.73
N ILE A 135 9.85 0.42 10.20
CA ILE A 135 11.01 -0.48 10.22
C ILE A 135 12.20 0.14 9.49
N ASP A 136 11.99 0.75 8.34
CA ASP A 136 13.05 1.38 7.57
C ASP A 136 13.63 2.62 8.26
N TRP A 137 12.80 3.51 8.79
CA TRP A 137 13.20 4.87 9.07
C TRP A 137 13.09 5.33 10.52
N HIS A 138 12.38 4.59 11.40
CA HIS A 138 12.22 5.04 12.77
C HIS A 138 13.55 4.96 13.54
N PRO A 139 13.99 6.05 14.21
CA PRO A 139 15.29 6.10 14.87
C PRO A 139 15.45 5.06 15.99
N ASP A 140 14.38 4.76 16.73
CA ASP A 140 14.44 3.80 17.84
C ASP A 140 14.76 2.36 17.40
N LEU A 141 14.61 2.05 16.10
CA LEU A 141 14.94 0.75 15.53
C LEU A 141 16.38 0.65 15.02
N GLU A 142 17.20 1.70 15.11
CA GLU A 142 18.58 1.69 14.59
C GLU A 142 19.41 0.56 15.19
N ASN A 143 19.38 0.39 16.51
CA ASN A 143 20.10 -0.67 17.20
C ASN A 143 19.56 -2.06 16.84
N ALA A 144 18.24 -2.23 16.75
CA ALA A 144 17.63 -3.49 16.36
C ALA A 144 17.99 -3.88 14.91
N ARG A 145 18.02 -2.91 13.98
CA ARG A 145 18.44 -3.15 12.59
C ARG A 145 19.86 -3.68 12.52
N LEU A 146 20.77 -3.14 13.31
CA LEU A 146 22.16 -3.59 13.37
C LEU A 146 22.28 -4.98 14.02
N ASP A 147 21.62 -5.18 15.17
CA ASP A 147 21.68 -6.44 15.93
C ASP A 147 21.07 -7.61 15.14
N PHE A 148 19.90 -7.43 14.51
CA PHE A 148 19.18 -8.51 13.82
C PHE A 148 19.83 -8.93 12.49
N THR A 149 20.63 -8.05 11.88
CA THR A 149 21.30 -8.33 10.60
C THR A 149 22.05 -9.67 10.59
N PHE A 150 22.72 -10.02 11.71
CA PHE A 150 23.57 -11.19 11.78
C PHE A 150 22.95 -12.39 12.51
N LYS A 151 21.74 -12.26 13.04
CA LYS A 151 21.07 -13.36 13.76
C LYS A 151 20.67 -14.48 12.81
N PRO A 152 20.86 -15.74 13.19
CA PRO A 152 20.38 -16.87 12.41
C PRO A 152 18.84 -16.89 12.33
N ILE A 153 18.28 -17.49 11.27
CA ILE A 153 16.83 -17.53 11.05
C ILE A 153 16.07 -18.06 12.27
N PRO A 154 16.46 -19.15 12.96
CA PRO A 154 15.75 -19.61 14.13
C PRO A 154 15.66 -18.60 15.29
N GLU A 155 16.67 -17.74 15.44
CA GLU A 155 16.63 -16.66 16.45
C GLU A 155 15.69 -15.54 16.01
N LEU A 156 15.71 -15.16 14.72
CA LEU A 156 14.79 -14.16 14.15
C LEU A 156 13.34 -14.63 14.29
N LEU A 157 13.04 -15.90 14.04
CA LEU A 157 11.71 -16.46 14.24
C LEU A 157 11.23 -16.34 15.69
N LYS A 158 12.11 -16.61 16.66
CA LYS A 158 11.79 -16.40 18.09
C LYS A 158 11.56 -14.93 18.42
N LEU A 159 12.33 -14.01 17.84
CA LEU A 159 12.13 -12.56 18.02
C LEU A 159 10.83 -12.08 17.38
N ALA A 160 10.47 -12.61 16.21
CA ALA A 160 9.24 -12.28 15.50
C ALA A 160 7.96 -12.56 16.33
N THR A 161 8.07 -13.42 17.34
CA THR A 161 6.94 -13.85 18.18
C THR A 161 7.16 -13.63 19.67
N GLY A 162 8.29 -13.03 20.02
CA GLY A 162 8.69 -12.70 21.39
C GLY A 162 7.98 -11.45 21.94
N ASN A 163 8.50 -10.95 23.06
CA ASN A 163 7.93 -9.82 23.79
C ASN A 163 8.41 -8.44 23.27
N GLY A 164 9.07 -8.38 22.12
CA GLY A 164 9.47 -7.13 21.48
C GLY A 164 8.27 -6.30 21.00
N THR A 165 8.49 -5.03 20.72
CA THR A 165 7.48 -4.17 20.08
C THR A 165 7.05 -4.75 18.72
N LEU A 166 5.86 -4.41 18.24
CA LEU A 166 5.41 -4.86 16.92
C LEU A 166 6.40 -4.51 15.79
N PRO A 167 7.00 -3.29 15.74
CA PRO A 167 8.04 -2.99 14.74
C PRO A 167 9.28 -3.87 14.86
N GLU A 168 9.77 -4.20 16.06
CA GLU A 168 10.90 -5.11 16.24
C GLU A 168 10.56 -6.54 15.77
N ARG A 169 9.37 -7.03 16.13
CA ARG A 169 8.89 -8.34 15.67
C ARG A 169 8.79 -8.41 14.13
N ALA A 170 8.26 -7.37 13.51
CA ALA A 170 8.15 -7.30 12.06
C ALA A 170 9.51 -7.11 11.36
N LEU A 171 10.45 -6.40 11.96
CA LEU A 171 11.84 -6.33 11.50
C LEU A 171 12.49 -7.73 11.48
N ALA A 172 12.25 -8.53 12.52
CA ALA A 172 12.74 -9.91 12.57
C ALA A 172 12.11 -10.78 11.46
N VAL A 173 10.80 -10.60 11.18
CA VAL A 173 10.14 -11.24 10.04
C VAL A 173 10.79 -10.84 8.72
N TRP A 174 11.07 -9.54 8.50
CA TRP A 174 11.69 -9.07 7.26
C TRP A 174 13.07 -9.68 7.02
N TYR A 175 13.91 -9.67 8.05
CA TYR A 175 15.22 -10.31 7.95
C TYR A 175 15.14 -11.84 7.79
N ALA A 176 14.17 -12.51 8.42
CA ALA A 176 13.97 -13.94 8.28
C ALA A 176 13.49 -14.34 6.86
N ILE A 177 12.61 -13.53 6.26
CA ILE A 177 12.15 -13.70 4.87
C ILE A 177 13.28 -13.45 3.87
N GLY A 178 14.13 -12.46 4.14
CA GLY A 178 15.26 -12.07 3.31
C GLY A 178 15.08 -10.72 2.63
N THR A 179 15.98 -9.80 2.91
CA THR A 179 16.07 -8.49 2.26
C THR A 179 16.66 -8.56 0.85
N ASP A 180 17.22 -9.72 0.45
CA ASP A 180 17.56 -10.06 -0.93
C ASP A 180 16.33 -10.22 -1.82
N ARG A 181 15.18 -10.55 -1.25
CA ARG A 181 13.89 -10.68 -1.94
C ARG A 181 13.04 -9.42 -1.86
N CYS A 182 12.92 -8.87 -0.66
CA CYS A 182 12.19 -7.62 -0.39
C CYS A 182 13.21 -6.57 0.01
N SER A 183 13.78 -5.87 -0.97
CA SER A 183 14.80 -4.86 -0.73
C SER A 183 14.28 -3.70 0.11
N SER A 184 15.10 -3.24 1.04
CA SER A 184 14.94 -2.01 1.79
C SER A 184 16.04 -1.03 1.39
N SER A 185 15.77 0.26 1.55
CA SER A 185 16.80 1.30 1.34
C SER A 185 17.79 1.42 2.49
N VAL A 186 17.50 0.81 3.65
CA VAL A 186 18.25 0.95 4.90
C VAL A 186 18.73 -0.37 5.45
N LEU A 187 17.91 -1.43 5.35
CA LEU A 187 18.28 -2.74 5.86
C LEU A 187 19.39 -3.34 5.02
N ARG A 188 20.38 -3.93 5.72
CA ARG A 188 21.45 -4.65 5.04
C ARG A 188 20.89 -5.86 4.31
N GLU A 189 21.35 -6.07 3.08
CA GLU A 189 20.98 -7.23 2.27
C GLU A 189 21.43 -8.54 2.94
N ARG A 190 20.50 -9.47 3.04
CA ARG A 190 20.77 -10.84 3.49
C ARG A 190 19.78 -11.82 2.89
N ARG A 191 20.24 -13.05 2.69
CA ARG A 191 19.40 -14.18 2.29
C ARG A 191 18.54 -14.65 3.46
N GLY A 192 17.26 -14.89 3.19
CA GLY A 192 16.31 -15.43 4.14
C GLY A 192 15.68 -16.76 3.70
N ASP A 193 14.68 -17.20 4.46
CA ASP A 193 13.87 -18.40 4.19
C ASP A 193 12.39 -18.09 4.42
N PRO A 194 11.65 -17.63 3.40
CA PRO A 194 10.21 -17.36 3.52
C PRO A 194 9.41 -18.59 3.94
N GLN A 195 9.81 -19.79 3.47
CA GLN A 195 9.08 -21.01 3.84
C GLN A 195 9.15 -21.27 5.34
N ALA A 196 10.33 -21.18 5.93
CA ALA A 196 10.51 -21.33 7.37
C ALA A 196 9.71 -20.31 8.17
N VAL A 197 9.57 -19.06 7.68
CA VAL A 197 8.76 -18.02 8.33
C VAL A 197 7.28 -18.42 8.36
N PHE A 198 6.71 -18.78 7.21
CA PHE A 198 5.26 -19.11 7.15
C PHE A 198 4.95 -20.41 7.88
N ASP A 199 5.82 -21.41 7.84
CA ASP A 199 5.64 -22.67 8.57
C ASP A 199 5.67 -22.41 10.07
N TYR A 200 6.61 -21.60 10.55
CA TYR A 200 6.71 -21.22 11.95
C TYR A 200 5.47 -20.43 12.43
N LEU A 201 4.92 -19.52 11.61
CA LEU A 201 3.69 -18.81 11.94
C LEU A 201 2.49 -19.76 12.13
N CYS A 202 2.36 -20.81 11.32
CA CYS A 202 1.37 -21.85 11.52
C CYS A 202 1.63 -22.63 12.82
N GLU A 203 2.88 -23.05 13.08
CA GLU A 203 3.26 -23.84 14.28
C GLU A 203 2.92 -23.12 15.59
N ILE A 204 3.06 -21.80 15.64
CA ILE A 204 2.76 -20.99 16.83
C ILE A 204 1.29 -20.54 16.94
N GLY A 205 0.42 -21.08 16.07
CA GLY A 205 -1.03 -20.95 16.17
C GLY A 205 -1.63 -19.68 15.56
N PHE A 206 -1.01 -19.10 14.54
CA PHE A 206 -1.74 -18.20 13.66
C PHE A 206 -2.73 -19.00 12.80
N PRO A 207 -3.92 -18.47 12.48
CA PRO A 207 -4.87 -19.17 11.64
C PRO A 207 -4.28 -19.51 10.28
N ASP A 208 -4.37 -20.78 9.87
CA ASP A 208 -3.83 -21.26 8.59
C ASP A 208 -4.35 -20.42 7.41
N THR A 209 -5.63 -20.00 7.45
CA THR A 209 -6.22 -19.12 6.43
C THR A 209 -5.42 -17.83 6.28
N VAL A 210 -5.09 -17.15 7.37
CA VAL A 210 -4.36 -15.88 7.35
C VAL A 210 -2.94 -16.09 6.83
N VAL A 211 -2.27 -17.14 7.32
CA VAL A 211 -0.90 -17.45 6.92
C VAL A 211 -0.81 -17.86 5.45
N ASP A 212 -1.70 -18.72 4.96
CA ASP A 212 -1.68 -19.22 3.58
C ASP A 212 -2.01 -18.12 2.56
N ILE A 213 -2.95 -17.23 2.89
CA ILE A 213 -3.24 -16.04 2.06
C ILE A 213 -2.04 -15.12 2.00
N ALA A 214 -1.41 -14.80 3.14
CA ALA A 214 -0.20 -13.97 3.18
C ALA A 214 0.98 -14.62 2.44
N ARG A 215 1.16 -15.95 2.57
CA ARG A 215 2.18 -16.74 1.84
C ARG A 215 1.99 -16.63 0.33
N GLU A 216 0.76 -16.83 -0.16
CA GLU A 216 0.46 -16.72 -1.59
C GLU A 216 0.61 -15.29 -2.08
N GLY A 217 0.13 -14.29 -1.33
CA GLY A 217 0.31 -12.88 -1.65
C GLY A 217 1.79 -12.51 -1.78
N PHE A 218 2.60 -12.91 -0.80
CA PHE A 218 4.06 -12.73 -0.86
C PHE A 218 4.66 -13.37 -2.11
N ARG A 219 4.28 -14.62 -2.41
CA ARG A 219 4.75 -15.33 -3.59
C ARG A 219 4.40 -14.63 -4.92
N LYS A 220 3.29 -13.88 -4.95
CA LYS A 220 2.80 -13.19 -6.16
C LYS A 220 3.32 -11.76 -6.31
N CYS A 221 3.40 -10.99 -5.25
CA CYS A 221 3.83 -9.60 -5.32
C CYS A 221 5.29 -9.38 -4.89
N ASN A 222 5.87 -10.32 -4.12
CA ASN A 222 7.23 -10.22 -3.57
C ASN A 222 7.43 -8.95 -2.73
N GLU A 223 6.42 -8.61 -1.92
CA GLU A 223 6.41 -7.44 -1.06
C GLU A 223 6.25 -7.86 0.41
N VAL A 224 7.02 -7.25 1.29
CA VAL A 224 7.02 -7.57 2.73
C VAL A 224 5.70 -7.23 3.42
N ILE A 225 4.89 -6.37 2.84
CA ILE A 225 3.58 -6.00 3.38
C ILE A 225 2.63 -7.21 3.52
N ALA A 226 2.72 -8.21 2.64
CA ALA A 226 1.88 -9.40 2.74
C ALA A 226 2.15 -10.22 4.02
N PRO A 227 3.39 -10.63 4.36
CA PRO A 227 3.67 -11.29 5.63
C PRO A 227 3.39 -10.40 6.87
N PHE A 228 3.50 -9.07 6.77
CA PHE A 228 3.17 -8.18 7.89
C PHE A 228 1.69 -8.19 8.26
N THR A 229 0.79 -8.55 7.33
CA THR A 229 -0.62 -8.68 7.66
C THR A 229 -0.90 -9.76 8.70
N VAL A 230 -0.04 -10.78 8.84
CA VAL A 230 -0.24 -11.88 9.81
C VAL A 230 -0.15 -11.39 11.27
N PRO A 231 0.95 -10.78 11.73
CA PRO A 231 1.00 -10.22 13.08
C PRO A 231 -0.01 -9.07 13.27
N LEU A 232 -0.21 -8.20 12.28
CA LEU A 232 -1.21 -7.13 12.33
C LEU A 232 -2.63 -7.66 12.46
N TRP A 233 -2.97 -8.77 11.82
CA TRP A 233 -4.28 -9.41 11.97
C TRP A 233 -4.53 -9.82 13.43
N ARG A 234 -3.54 -10.42 14.10
CA ARG A 234 -3.63 -10.79 15.51
C ARG A 234 -3.82 -9.58 16.42
N GLU A 235 -3.05 -8.51 16.19
CA GLU A 235 -3.20 -7.25 16.93
C GLU A 235 -4.60 -6.65 16.72
N ALA A 236 -5.08 -6.60 15.47
CA ALA A 236 -6.38 -6.03 15.15
C ALA A 236 -7.57 -6.75 15.79
N GLN A 237 -7.43 -8.03 16.23
CA GLN A 237 -8.47 -8.73 16.97
C GLN A 237 -8.57 -8.32 18.44
N GLN A 238 -7.55 -7.65 18.99
CA GLN A 238 -7.45 -7.32 20.41
C GLN A 238 -8.03 -5.95 20.77
N PHE A 239 -8.23 -5.07 19.78
CA PHE A 239 -8.62 -3.68 20.00
C PHE A 239 -10.01 -3.37 19.43
N ALA A 240 -10.67 -2.37 20.04
CA ALA A 240 -11.86 -1.78 19.46
C ALA A 240 -11.53 -1.09 18.13
N ARG A 241 -12.41 -1.24 17.15
CA ARG A 241 -12.22 -0.76 15.78
C ARG A 241 -13.45 -0.02 15.30
N HIS A 242 -13.23 1.08 14.60
CA HIS A 242 -14.29 1.76 13.85
C HIS A 242 -13.70 2.31 12.54
N ALA A 243 -14.55 2.73 11.65
CA ALA A 243 -14.12 3.29 10.37
C ALA A 243 -14.52 4.76 10.28
N GLU A 244 -13.59 5.60 9.80
CA GLU A 244 -13.86 7.02 9.56
C GLU A 244 -13.06 7.51 8.34
N PRO A 245 -13.55 8.52 7.59
CA PRO A 245 -12.82 9.09 6.48
C PRO A 245 -11.62 9.92 6.97
N ASP A 246 -10.54 9.90 6.19
CA ASP A 246 -9.50 10.92 6.33
C ASP A 246 -10.06 12.29 5.86
N ASP A 247 -9.45 13.37 6.33
CA ASP A 247 -9.74 14.72 5.86
C ASP A 247 -9.10 14.96 4.48
N ILE A 248 -9.80 14.51 3.43
CA ILE A 248 -9.35 14.54 2.03
C ILE A 248 -9.54 15.96 1.46
N PRO A 249 -8.48 16.58 0.87
CA PRO A 249 -8.63 17.86 0.18
C PRO A 249 -9.58 17.78 -1.01
N GLU A 250 -10.14 18.92 -1.41
CA GLU A 250 -10.94 19.04 -2.61
C GLU A 250 -10.15 18.56 -3.84
N GLU A 251 -10.84 17.81 -4.70
CA GLU A 251 -10.26 17.21 -5.89
C GLU A 251 -10.19 18.23 -7.02
N GLU A 252 -9.03 18.35 -7.65
CA GLU A 252 -8.84 19.13 -8.87
C GLU A 252 -8.43 18.21 -10.03
N MET A 253 -9.15 18.31 -11.15
CA MET A 253 -8.89 17.50 -12.33
C MET A 253 -7.83 18.15 -13.23
N ILE A 254 -6.81 17.38 -13.57
CA ILE A 254 -5.76 17.72 -14.52
C ILE A 254 -6.04 16.97 -15.83
N GLY A 255 -6.84 17.55 -16.70
CA GLY A 255 -7.45 16.82 -17.81
C GLY A 255 -8.43 15.75 -17.33
N GLU A 256 -8.19 14.50 -17.69
CA GLU A 256 -9.03 13.36 -17.25
C GLU A 256 -8.54 12.68 -15.95
N VAL A 257 -7.45 13.17 -15.36
CA VAL A 257 -6.80 12.56 -14.20
C VAL A 257 -6.75 13.54 -13.03
N PRO A 258 -7.19 13.15 -11.84
CA PRO A 258 -7.10 14.03 -10.67
C PRO A 258 -5.66 14.34 -10.26
N GLY A 259 -5.44 15.52 -9.71
CA GLY A 259 -4.14 16.00 -9.25
C GLY A 259 -3.43 15.04 -8.30
N TRP A 260 -4.15 14.39 -7.40
CA TRP A 260 -3.59 13.44 -6.44
C TRP A 260 -2.95 12.17 -7.06
N ALA A 261 -3.21 11.88 -8.35
CA ALA A 261 -2.54 10.79 -9.05
C ALA A 261 -1.10 11.16 -9.45
N TYR A 262 -0.79 12.45 -9.53
CA TYR A 262 0.53 12.98 -9.86
C TYR A 262 1.37 13.19 -8.60
N ASP A 263 1.92 12.12 -8.06
CA ASP A 263 2.78 12.15 -6.88
C ASP A 263 4.23 11.74 -7.19
N MET A 264 5.01 11.51 -6.12
CA MET A 264 6.43 11.14 -6.23
C MET A 264 6.70 9.81 -6.96
N HIS A 265 5.70 8.98 -7.18
CA HIS A 265 5.84 7.67 -7.84
C HIS A 265 5.67 7.73 -9.35
N VAL A 266 5.32 8.89 -9.90
CA VAL A 266 5.21 9.12 -11.34
C VAL A 266 6.14 10.24 -11.79
N ARG A 267 6.63 10.15 -13.03
CA ARG A 267 7.58 11.12 -13.58
C ARG A 267 7.00 12.53 -13.60
N GLU A 268 5.77 12.65 -14.06
CA GLU A 268 5.02 13.90 -14.16
C GLU A 268 4.83 14.55 -12.78
N GLY A 269 4.54 13.76 -11.76
CA GLY A 269 4.42 14.24 -10.39
C GLY A 269 5.73 14.78 -9.82
N ASN A 270 6.85 14.10 -10.07
CA ASN A 270 8.17 14.61 -9.68
C ASN A 270 8.53 15.92 -10.41
N GLN A 271 8.19 16.04 -11.69
CA GLN A 271 8.39 17.27 -12.46
C GLN A 271 7.51 18.41 -11.94
N ALA A 272 6.25 18.12 -11.61
CA ALA A 272 5.35 19.12 -11.03
C ALA A 272 5.84 19.62 -9.66
N MET A 273 6.31 18.71 -8.79
CA MET A 273 6.91 19.11 -7.51
C MET A 273 8.18 19.95 -7.69
N ALA A 274 9.03 19.63 -8.66
CA ALA A 274 10.22 20.43 -8.95
C ALA A 274 9.83 21.85 -9.38
N ARG A 275 8.87 22.00 -10.30
CA ARG A 275 8.34 23.32 -10.72
C ARG A 275 7.65 24.06 -9.58
N PHE A 276 6.87 23.35 -8.75
CA PHE A 276 6.24 23.96 -7.59
C PHE A 276 7.27 24.56 -6.62
N LEU A 277 8.42 23.90 -6.43
CA LEU A 277 9.51 24.43 -5.59
C LEU A 277 10.17 25.70 -6.14
N GLU A 278 9.95 26.06 -7.40
CA GLU A 278 10.39 27.32 -8.01
C GLU A 278 9.38 28.47 -7.82
N THR A 279 8.16 28.18 -7.31
CA THR A 279 7.14 29.20 -7.05
C THR A 279 7.36 29.89 -5.71
N ASP A 280 6.87 31.12 -5.58
CA ASP A 280 6.95 31.89 -4.33
C ASP A 280 5.67 31.72 -3.50
N CYS A 281 5.67 30.74 -2.58
CA CYS A 281 4.59 30.51 -1.64
C CYS A 281 5.10 30.22 -0.23
N LYS A 282 4.18 30.04 0.73
CA LYS A 282 4.57 29.78 2.12
C LYS A 282 5.28 28.42 2.27
N THR A 283 4.82 27.40 1.56
CA THR A 283 5.42 26.06 1.55
C THR A 283 6.84 26.09 1.03
N THR A 284 7.09 26.74 -0.11
CA THR A 284 8.42 26.77 -0.74
C THR A 284 9.42 27.56 0.09
N ARG A 285 9.01 28.72 0.65
CA ARG A 285 9.84 29.49 1.59
C ARG A 285 10.19 28.70 2.85
N TRP A 286 9.24 27.92 3.39
CA TRP A 286 9.50 27.05 4.52
C TRP A 286 10.53 25.98 4.16
N VAL A 287 10.37 25.33 3.00
CA VAL A 287 11.30 24.30 2.50
C VAL A 287 12.71 24.87 2.31
N GLU A 288 12.83 26.08 1.73
CA GLU A 288 14.10 26.77 1.54
C GLU A 288 14.80 27.11 2.85
N ALA A 289 14.04 27.56 3.83
CA ALA A 289 14.57 27.93 5.16
C ALA A 289 15.00 26.74 6.02
N ASN A 290 14.43 25.53 5.79
CA ASN A 290 14.63 24.38 6.68
C ASN A 290 15.41 23.22 6.05
N LEU A 291 15.57 23.18 4.71
CA LEU A 291 16.17 22.04 4.01
C LEU A 291 17.24 22.45 2.99
N PRO A 292 18.31 21.68 2.88
CA PRO A 292 19.30 21.87 1.83
C PRO A 292 18.68 21.62 0.45
N PRO A 293 19.21 22.23 -0.64
CA PRO A 293 18.67 22.06 -1.99
C PRO A 293 18.51 20.60 -2.41
N ASN A 294 19.51 19.79 -2.11
CA ASN A 294 19.48 18.35 -2.41
C ASN A 294 18.46 17.64 -1.52
N GLY A 295 17.51 16.97 -2.15
CA GLY A 295 16.47 16.19 -1.43
C GLY A 295 15.15 16.91 -1.22
N ARG A 296 15.01 18.21 -1.56
CA ARG A 296 13.74 18.97 -1.42
C ARG A 296 12.57 18.31 -2.15
N VAL A 297 12.76 17.85 -3.38
CA VAL A 297 11.72 17.17 -4.16
C VAL A 297 11.30 15.87 -3.47
N LYS A 298 12.25 15.05 -3.03
CA LYS A 298 11.96 13.79 -2.32
C LYS A 298 11.21 14.06 -1.00
N PHE A 299 11.64 15.05 -0.25
CA PHE A 299 10.97 15.47 0.99
C PHE A 299 9.53 15.92 0.70
N MET A 300 9.34 16.79 -0.28
CA MET A 300 8.02 17.26 -0.68
C MET A 300 7.11 16.12 -1.14
N GLY A 301 7.65 15.13 -1.84
CA GLY A 301 6.91 13.92 -2.22
C GLY A 301 6.37 13.17 -1.00
N GLY A 302 7.18 13.02 0.05
CA GLY A 302 6.75 12.41 1.30
C GLY A 302 5.68 13.23 2.05
N ILE A 303 5.78 14.57 2.05
CA ILE A 303 4.76 15.45 2.65
C ILE A 303 3.47 15.42 1.82
N LEU A 304 3.57 15.49 0.49
CA LEU A 304 2.42 15.41 -0.42
C LEU A 304 1.66 14.09 -0.26
N PHE A 305 2.37 13.00 -0.06
CA PHE A 305 1.74 11.70 0.19
C PHE A 305 0.83 11.76 1.44
N ARG A 306 1.29 12.41 2.50
CA ARG A 306 0.53 12.54 3.77
C ARG A 306 -0.64 13.53 3.69
N VAL A 307 -0.49 14.56 2.88
CA VAL A 307 -1.50 15.63 2.73
C VAL A 307 -2.59 15.25 1.73
N GLU A 308 -2.24 14.41 0.75
CA GLU A 308 -3.14 14.14 -0.38
C GLU A 308 -3.10 12.65 -0.79
N SER A 309 -2.00 12.15 -1.37
CA SER A 309 -1.99 10.90 -2.13
C SER A 309 -2.16 9.63 -1.28
N GLY A 310 -1.80 9.67 -0.01
CA GLY A 310 -1.93 8.55 0.95
C GLY A 310 -3.23 8.53 1.75
N LEU A 311 -4.12 9.52 1.54
CA LEU A 311 -5.38 9.61 2.26
C LEU A 311 -6.42 8.63 1.72
N VAL A 312 -7.29 8.13 2.60
CA VAL A 312 -8.28 7.10 2.31
C VAL A 312 -9.69 7.54 2.68
N SER A 313 -10.69 7.10 1.91
CA SER A 313 -12.09 7.48 2.10
C SER A 313 -12.73 6.91 3.36
N ASN A 314 -12.26 5.77 3.84
CA ASN A 314 -12.83 5.06 4.98
C ASN A 314 -11.73 4.25 5.68
N ARG A 315 -11.05 4.88 6.66
CA ARG A 315 -9.90 4.30 7.37
C ARG A 315 -10.34 3.50 8.57
N LEU A 316 -9.81 2.29 8.71
CA LEU A 316 -9.87 1.55 9.96
C LEU A 316 -9.07 2.30 11.04
N ARG A 317 -9.76 2.73 12.09
CA ARG A 317 -9.15 3.36 13.26
C ARG A 317 -9.07 2.33 14.39
N TRP A 318 -7.89 2.16 14.92
CA TRP A 318 -7.55 1.28 16.03
C TRP A 318 -6.19 1.67 16.60
N GLU A 319 -5.96 1.40 17.87
CA GLU A 319 -4.83 1.93 18.63
C GLU A 319 -3.48 1.71 17.95
N VAL A 320 -3.15 0.44 17.62
CA VAL A 320 -1.85 0.11 17.00
C VAL A 320 -1.70 0.70 15.60
N GLY A 321 -2.78 0.70 14.80
CA GLY A 321 -2.77 1.31 13.46
C GLY A 321 -2.54 2.82 13.51
N ASP A 322 -3.16 3.50 14.46
CA ASP A 322 -3.00 4.95 14.65
C ASP A 322 -1.60 5.31 15.16
N ASP A 323 -1.02 4.48 16.02
CA ASP A 323 0.36 4.63 16.48
C ASP A 323 1.37 4.43 15.35
N LEU A 324 1.22 3.38 14.54
CA LEU A 324 2.10 3.14 13.37
C LEU A 324 2.02 4.31 12.39
N ARG A 325 0.81 4.79 12.10
CA ARG A 325 0.61 5.98 11.25
C ARG A 325 1.32 7.20 11.82
N ARG A 326 1.17 7.48 13.12
CA ARG A 326 1.82 8.60 13.79
C ARG A 326 3.35 8.50 13.70
N MET A 327 3.91 7.32 13.96
CA MET A 327 5.36 7.07 13.83
C MET A 327 5.83 7.30 12.39
N ALA A 328 5.14 6.76 11.39
CA ALA A 328 5.48 6.91 9.98
C ALA A 328 5.38 8.36 9.49
N GLU A 329 4.35 9.09 9.91
CA GLU A 329 4.07 10.46 9.44
C GLU A 329 4.96 11.52 10.09
N TYR A 330 5.29 11.37 11.37
CA TYR A 330 5.94 12.43 12.16
C TYR A 330 7.36 12.06 12.62
N GLU A 331 7.62 10.83 13.00
CA GLU A 331 8.86 10.43 13.62
C GLU A 331 9.90 9.94 12.60
N CYS A 332 9.49 9.13 11.63
CA CYS A 332 10.37 8.64 10.57
C CYS A 332 11.00 9.73 9.66
N PRO A 333 10.32 10.84 9.32
CA PRO A 333 10.93 11.91 8.54
C PRO A 333 12.03 12.69 9.28
N GLY A 334 12.28 12.41 10.56
CA GLY A 334 13.22 13.17 11.37
C GLY A 334 12.76 14.60 11.71
N LEU A 335 11.49 14.90 11.44
CA LEU A 335 10.86 16.16 11.79
C LEU A 335 10.26 16.04 13.19
N ARG A 336 10.57 17.00 14.05
CA ARG A 336 9.82 17.14 15.30
C ARG A 336 8.35 17.37 14.95
N HIS A 337 7.45 16.74 15.69
CA HIS A 337 6.00 16.77 15.47
C HIS A 337 5.42 18.14 15.07
N LYS A 338 5.84 19.23 15.75
CA LYS A 338 5.40 20.61 15.42
C LYS A 338 5.78 21.05 14.00
N LYS A 339 6.99 20.72 13.54
CA LYS A 339 7.46 21.08 12.20
C LYS A 339 6.80 20.24 11.10
N ALA A 340 6.51 18.98 11.37
CA ALA A 340 5.79 18.12 10.44
C ALA A 340 4.34 18.64 10.23
N ALA A 341 3.62 18.91 11.30
CA ALA A 341 2.27 19.49 11.21
C ALA A 341 2.26 20.85 10.50
N GLU A 342 3.28 21.69 10.76
CA GLU A 342 3.40 23.01 10.13
C GLU A 342 3.52 22.88 8.60
N ILE A 343 4.48 22.11 8.09
CA ILE A 343 4.68 21.96 6.65
C ILE A 343 3.51 21.27 5.96
N MET A 344 2.87 20.28 6.58
CA MET A 344 1.67 19.65 6.03
C MET A 344 0.52 20.67 5.89
N ASN A 345 0.29 21.52 6.90
CA ASN A 345 -0.73 22.56 6.86
C ASN A 345 -0.42 23.64 5.80
N LEU A 346 0.86 23.99 5.61
CA LEU A 346 1.26 24.91 4.57
C LEU A 346 0.99 24.33 3.17
N LEU A 347 1.47 23.10 2.92
CA LEU A 347 1.25 22.44 1.63
C LEU A 347 -0.24 22.28 1.32
N ARG A 348 -1.06 21.91 2.32
CA ARG A 348 -2.50 21.78 2.12
C ARG A 348 -3.16 23.07 1.63
N ARG A 349 -2.70 24.23 2.10
CA ARG A 349 -3.18 25.55 1.64
C ARG A 349 -2.65 25.92 0.26
N ASP A 350 -1.45 25.45 -0.07
CA ASP A 350 -0.77 25.77 -1.31
C ASP A 350 -1.00 24.69 -2.40
N LEU A 351 -1.88 23.68 -2.16
CA LEU A 351 -2.26 22.67 -3.16
C LEU A 351 -2.73 23.26 -4.50
N PRO A 352 -3.51 24.36 -4.56
CA PRO A 352 -3.89 24.98 -5.83
C PRO A 352 -2.67 25.38 -6.67
N MET A 353 -1.61 25.92 -6.06
CA MET A 353 -0.38 26.28 -6.78
C MET A 353 0.39 25.04 -7.27
N LEU A 354 0.37 23.94 -6.50
CA LEU A 354 0.91 22.67 -6.97
C LEU A 354 0.10 22.13 -8.15
N ASN A 355 -1.22 22.29 -8.14
CA ASN A 355 -2.08 21.87 -9.25
C ASN A 355 -1.84 22.67 -10.52
N GLU A 356 -1.57 23.98 -10.41
CA GLU A 356 -1.07 24.77 -11.55
C GLU A 356 0.22 24.19 -12.14
N ALA A 357 1.17 23.79 -11.30
CA ALA A 357 2.38 23.13 -11.76
C ALA A 357 2.11 21.77 -12.41
N ARG A 358 1.12 21.01 -11.93
CA ARG A 358 0.65 19.74 -12.53
C ARG A 358 0.03 19.97 -13.91
N HIS A 359 -0.82 20.98 -14.07
CA HIS A 359 -1.38 21.36 -15.38
C HIS A 359 -0.28 21.65 -16.40
N ASN A 360 0.77 22.38 -16.00
CA ASN A 360 1.89 22.74 -16.87
C ASN A 360 2.82 21.56 -17.24
N VAL A 361 2.66 20.41 -16.61
CA VAL A 361 3.46 19.19 -16.89
C VAL A 361 2.63 18.16 -17.67
N ALA A 362 1.32 18.12 -17.45
CA ALA A 362 0.41 17.16 -18.08
C ALA A 362 0.04 17.54 -19.54
N THR A 363 0.32 18.77 -19.95
CA THR A 363 0.19 19.26 -21.35
C THR A 363 1.46 18.96 -22.13
#